data_a78c9fa4122202475aa6e01308c74168
#
_entry.id   a78c9fa4122202475aa6e01308c74168
#
_cell.length_a   1.000
_cell.length_b   1.000
_cell.length_c   1.000
_cell.angle_alpha   90.00
_cell.angle_beta   90.00
_cell.angle_gamma   90.00
#
_symmetry.space_group_name_H-M   'P 1'
#
loop_
_entity.id
_entity.type
_entity.pdbx_description
1 polymer ?
#
loop_
_entity_poly.entity_id
_entity_poly.type
_entity_poly.pdbx_seq_one_letter_code
_entity_poly.pdbx_strand_id
1 'polypeptide(L)' 'MNRPFANTAASDYDATAAAVELQLAKLKAKLEAHKAKAKADPKDWGYSGDLRKVESDLADILAFIN' A
#
# COMPACT_ATOMS: atom_id res chain seq x y z
N MET A 1 7.06 6.63 15.73
CA MET A 1 5.78 7.20 16.16
C MET A 1 5.41 6.78 17.55
N ASN A 2 5.09 7.71 18.36
CA ASN A 2 4.77 7.45 19.74
C ASN A 2 3.28 7.17 19.94
N ARG A 3 2.96 6.14 20.73
CA ARG A 3 1.59 5.78 21.06
C ARG A 3 1.45 5.72 22.59
N PRO A 4 1.42 6.86 23.24
CA PRO A 4 1.50 6.87 24.71
C PRO A 4 0.37 6.17 25.41
N PHE A 5 -0.76 5.97 24.74
CA PHE A 5 -1.93 5.32 25.36
C PHE A 5 -2.15 3.90 24.87
N ALA A 6 -1.28 3.38 24.01
CA ALA A 6 -1.40 2.01 23.54
C ALA A 6 -0.70 1.09 24.53
N ASN A 7 -1.36 0.83 25.66
CA ASN A 7 -0.77 0.10 26.78
C ASN A 7 -0.86 -1.41 26.65
N THR A 8 -1.67 -1.90 25.73
CA THR A 8 -1.90 -3.33 25.59
C THR A 8 -1.61 -3.76 24.17
N ALA A 9 -1.36 -5.03 24.00
CA ALA A 9 -1.18 -5.61 22.68
C ALA A 9 -2.42 -5.38 21.80
N ALA A 10 -3.61 -5.46 22.39
CA ALA A 10 -4.85 -5.25 21.65
C ALA A 10 -4.97 -3.80 21.17
N SER A 11 -4.66 -2.84 22.04
CA SER A 11 -4.71 -1.42 21.67
C SER A 11 -3.70 -1.11 20.57
N ASP A 12 -2.50 -1.65 20.70
CA ASP A 12 -1.46 -1.44 19.70
C ASP A 12 -1.86 -2.07 18.37
N TYR A 13 -2.42 -3.25 18.41
CA TYR A 13 -2.88 -3.91 17.19
C TYR A 13 -3.94 -3.08 16.48
N ASP A 14 -4.94 -2.59 17.22
CA ASP A 14 -6.02 -1.80 16.62
C ASP A 14 -5.49 -0.53 15.98
N ALA A 15 -4.58 0.16 16.66
CA ALA A 15 -4.00 1.39 16.12
C ALA A 15 -3.18 1.10 14.85
N THR A 16 -2.43 0.00 14.87
CA THR A 16 -1.61 -0.37 13.73
C THR A 16 -2.48 -0.82 12.55
N ALA A 17 -3.54 -1.58 12.83
CA ALA A 17 -4.46 -2.00 11.78
C ALA A 17 -5.11 -0.79 11.10
N ALA A 18 -5.50 0.21 11.88
CA ALA A 18 -6.07 1.44 11.33
C ALA A 18 -5.05 2.17 10.44
N ALA A 19 -3.80 2.21 10.86
CA ALA A 19 -2.75 2.82 10.05
C ALA A 19 -2.54 2.08 8.74
N VAL A 20 -2.58 0.74 8.79
CA VAL A 20 -2.45 -0.07 7.57
C VAL A 20 -3.63 0.18 6.63
N GLU A 21 -4.84 0.25 7.17
CA GLU A 21 -6.02 0.53 6.34
C GLU A 21 -5.92 1.87 5.64
N LEU A 22 -5.41 2.88 6.34
CA LEU A 22 -5.19 4.19 5.74
C LEU A 22 -4.18 4.12 4.60
N GLN A 23 -3.10 3.38 4.80
CA GLN A 23 -2.08 3.21 3.77
C GLN A 23 -2.63 2.47 2.54
N LEU A 24 -3.50 1.49 2.76
CA LEU A 24 -4.15 0.79 1.65
C LEU A 24 -5.03 1.73 0.83
N ALA A 25 -5.77 2.61 1.51
CA ALA A 25 -6.59 3.60 0.81
C ALA A 25 -5.72 4.55 0.00
N LYS A 26 -4.60 5.00 0.57
CA LYS A 26 -3.66 5.86 -0.15
C LYS A 26 -3.05 5.16 -1.34
N LEU A 27 -2.70 3.89 -1.19
CA LEU A 27 -2.13 3.11 -2.28
C LEU A 27 -3.14 2.98 -3.42
N LYS A 28 -4.40 2.71 -3.09
CA LYS A 28 -5.44 2.60 -4.10
C LYS A 28 -5.58 3.90 -4.90
N ALA A 29 -5.58 5.04 -4.20
CA ALA A 29 -5.68 6.34 -4.87
C ALA A 29 -4.47 6.59 -5.79
N LYS A 30 -3.27 6.24 -5.32
CA LYS A 30 -2.06 6.39 -6.12
C LYS A 30 -2.07 5.47 -7.34
N LEU A 31 -2.62 4.27 -7.19
CA LEU A 31 -2.75 3.34 -8.30
C LEU A 31 -3.66 3.91 -9.38
N GLU A 32 -4.80 4.51 -9.00
CA GLU A 32 -5.70 5.09 -9.98
C GLU A 32 -5.03 6.24 -10.74
N ALA A 33 -4.29 7.10 -10.03
CA ALA A 33 -3.55 8.17 -10.68
C ALA A 33 -2.47 7.64 -11.62
N HIS A 34 -1.79 6.58 -11.21
CA HIS A 34 -0.75 5.94 -12.01
C HIS A 34 -1.34 5.35 -13.29
N LYS A 35 -2.50 4.69 -13.17
CA LYS A 35 -3.19 4.13 -14.33
C LYS A 35 -3.56 5.20 -15.35
N ALA A 36 -4.02 6.36 -14.85
CA ALA A 36 -4.37 7.47 -15.75
C ALA A 36 -3.15 7.97 -16.51
N LYS A 37 -2.00 8.09 -15.83
CA LYS A 37 -0.76 8.51 -16.49
C LYS A 37 -0.29 7.50 -17.52
N ALA A 38 -0.34 6.23 -17.19
CA ALA A 38 0.07 5.17 -18.09
C ALA A 38 -0.81 5.14 -19.33
N LYS A 39 -2.11 5.36 -19.16
CA LYS A 39 -3.05 5.38 -20.27
C LYS A 39 -2.77 6.55 -21.21
N ALA A 40 -2.32 7.68 -20.66
CA ALA A 40 -1.98 8.85 -21.46
C ALA A 40 -0.67 8.66 -22.23
N ASP A 41 0.18 7.73 -21.80
CA ASP A 41 1.47 7.48 -22.45
C ASP A 41 1.71 5.96 -22.57
N PRO A 42 0.97 5.29 -23.46
CA PRO A 42 0.96 3.83 -23.51
C PRO A 42 2.25 3.19 -24.01
N LYS A 43 3.17 4.01 -24.54
CA LYS A 43 4.45 3.49 -25.05
C LYS A 43 5.55 3.51 -24.00
N ASP A 44 5.29 4.08 -22.82
CA ASP A 44 6.29 4.17 -21.77
C ASP A 44 6.26 2.92 -20.89
N TRP A 45 7.27 2.08 -21.05
CA TRP A 45 7.40 0.85 -20.28
C TRP A 45 7.70 1.08 -18.81
N GLY A 46 8.11 2.31 -18.43
CA GLY A 46 8.39 2.63 -17.04
C GLY A 46 7.18 2.44 -16.13
N TYR A 47 5.99 2.77 -16.63
CA TYR A 47 4.78 2.59 -15.83
C TYR A 47 4.50 1.12 -15.55
N SER A 48 4.73 0.26 -16.53
CA SER A 48 4.57 -1.18 -16.35
C SER A 48 5.58 -1.73 -15.35
N GLY A 49 6.83 -1.26 -15.43
CA GLY A 49 7.87 -1.66 -14.50
C GLY A 49 7.54 -1.27 -13.07
N ASP A 50 7.02 -0.05 -12.87
CA ASP A 50 6.59 0.39 -11.54
C ASP A 50 5.53 -0.53 -10.97
N LEU A 51 4.54 -0.91 -11.77
CA LEU A 51 3.46 -1.77 -11.28
C LEU A 51 3.96 -3.18 -11.00
N ARG A 52 4.92 -3.69 -11.74
CA ARG A 52 5.49 -4.99 -11.44
C ARG A 52 6.15 -5.02 -10.07
N LYS A 53 6.83 -3.94 -9.71
CA LYS A 53 7.41 -3.84 -8.38
C LYS A 53 6.33 -3.82 -7.32
N VAL A 54 5.29 -3.03 -7.53
CA VAL A 54 4.17 -2.96 -6.58
C VAL A 54 3.51 -4.33 -6.45
N GLU A 55 3.27 -5.00 -7.55
CA GLU A 55 2.66 -6.33 -7.53
C GLU A 55 3.51 -7.32 -6.75
N SER A 56 4.82 -7.30 -6.98
CA SER A 56 5.74 -8.19 -6.27
C SER A 56 5.75 -7.92 -4.78
N ASP A 57 5.80 -6.64 -4.40
CA ASP A 57 5.79 -6.25 -2.99
C ASP A 57 4.48 -6.65 -2.31
N LEU A 58 3.36 -6.48 -3.01
CA LEU A 58 2.06 -6.88 -2.47
C LEU A 58 1.95 -8.40 -2.32
N ALA A 59 2.52 -9.15 -3.25
CA ALA A 59 2.53 -10.60 -3.15
C ALA A 59 3.28 -11.04 -1.90
N ASP A 60 4.40 -10.40 -1.60
CA ASP A 60 5.18 -10.68 -0.40
C ASP A 60 4.37 -10.37 0.86
N ILE A 61 3.67 -9.25 0.87
CA ILE A 61 2.84 -8.86 1.99
C ILE A 61 1.70 -9.86 2.21
N LEU A 62 1.05 -10.25 1.12
CA LEU A 62 -0.06 -11.20 1.20
C LEU A 62 0.40 -12.57 1.72
N ALA A 63 1.58 -13.00 1.31
CA ALA A 63 2.14 -14.25 1.80
C ALA A 63 2.51 -14.17 3.28
N PHE A 64 2.98 -13.02 3.71
CA PHE A 64 3.39 -12.81 5.10
C PHE A 64 2.20 -12.79 6.05
N ILE A 65 1.15 -12.06 5.66
CA ILE A 65 0.03 -11.82 6.57
C ILE A 65 -0.88 -13.03 6.72
N ASN A 66 -0.92 -13.83 5.76
CA ASN A 66 -1.75 -15.04 5.69
C ASN A 66 -2.58 -15.31 6.94
#